data_3c568883e06620a2af5605d0c097c442
#
_entry.id   3c568883e06620a2af5605d0c097c442
#
_cell.length_a   1.000
_cell.length_b   1.000
_cell.length_c   1.000
_cell.angle_alpha   90.00
_cell.angle_beta   90.00
_cell.angle_gamma   90.00
#
_symmetry.space_group_name_H-M   'P 1'
#
loop_
_entity.id
_entity.type
_entity.pdbx_description
1 polymer ?
#
loop_
_entity_poly.entity_id
_entity_poly.type
_entity_poly.pdbx_seq_one_letter_code
_entity_poly.pdbx_strand_id
1 'polypeptide(L)'
;MANQERMTNIMSEPVKHHFIPQFILRNFTHNNDQIFYWNKETSKIEVRNTKSVYMVKNLYRDEKNHPTDPAVIEKKFAQFESTIATLFQEKIIDKNPIVLTRTENEKLRRFLYLLSFRSSSRKKQYIDANFDEATKEHLSKYVVNDDYIDLWLREIETILDTDDYHDLQNNDNVSWTIRTDFWSHLSGYYMTFVAPRGQDFIIGDIYPTTEIFPIGINNANLYPHLMFPITPDLMLILNHIGFKPETNKGLLMLDNMVAFSRIKGNAIVPPNAKYKVQGKLSPEDIYTYRINKLYSEDVTYLNLLSLNEVRKGFSYTNIDRVIESIKEYQSNPVTSKYNKNDYSALIENLK
;
A
#
# COMPACT_ATOMS: atom_id res chain seq x y z
N MET A 1 40.78 -42.13 7.85
CA MET A 1 39.56 -41.59 8.50
C MET A 1 39.41 -40.16 8.06
N ALA A 2 38.56 -39.92 7.06
CA ALA A 2 38.36 -38.62 6.47
C ALA A 2 37.20 -37.93 7.18
N ASN A 3 37.48 -36.83 7.86
CA ASN A 3 36.48 -35.91 8.38
C ASN A 3 35.81 -35.24 7.21
N GLN A 4 34.58 -35.62 6.90
CA GLN A 4 33.66 -34.83 6.09
C GLN A 4 33.12 -33.69 6.96
N GLU A 5 33.75 -32.53 6.87
CA GLU A 5 33.15 -31.28 7.29
C GLU A 5 31.92 -31.02 6.42
N ARG A 6 30.75 -31.20 7.00
CA ARG A 6 29.49 -30.69 6.44
C ARG A 6 29.57 -29.16 6.48
N MET A 7 29.93 -28.58 5.36
CA MET A 7 29.65 -27.15 5.10
C MET A 7 28.12 -27.00 5.14
N THR A 8 27.59 -26.60 6.25
CA THR A 8 26.27 -26.00 6.33
C THR A 8 26.32 -24.71 5.52
N ASN A 9 25.68 -24.71 4.38
CA ASN A 9 25.36 -23.48 3.65
C ASN A 9 24.55 -22.59 4.59
N ILE A 10 25.19 -21.69 5.31
CA ILE A 10 24.55 -20.62 6.03
C ILE A 10 24.01 -19.70 4.94
N MET A 11 22.76 -19.90 4.56
CA MET A 11 22.07 -18.93 3.71
C MET A 11 22.14 -17.61 4.47
N SER A 12 22.80 -16.63 3.89
CA SER A 12 22.90 -15.29 4.49
C SER A 12 21.49 -14.79 4.75
N GLU A 13 21.20 -14.45 6.03
CA GLU A 13 19.92 -13.89 6.40
C GLU A 13 19.61 -12.63 5.56
N PRO A 14 18.35 -12.46 5.11
CA PRO A 14 17.97 -11.28 4.36
C PRO A 14 18.19 -10.03 5.23
N VAL A 15 19.06 -9.13 4.78
CA VAL A 15 19.36 -7.87 5.46
C VAL A 15 18.54 -6.72 4.88
N LYS A 16 18.14 -6.84 3.62
CA LYS A 16 17.40 -5.80 2.87
C LYS A 16 15.92 -6.19 2.81
N HIS A 17 15.10 -5.48 3.54
CA HIS A 17 13.66 -5.70 3.62
C HIS A 17 12.94 -4.68 2.76
N HIS A 18 12.19 -5.14 1.76
CA HIS A 18 11.43 -4.28 0.87
C HIS A 18 10.10 -3.88 1.53
N PHE A 19 9.80 -2.58 1.55
CA PHE A 19 8.48 -2.10 1.96
C PHE A 19 7.50 -1.99 0.79
N ILE A 20 7.99 -1.97 -0.46
CA ILE A 20 7.19 -2.23 -1.66
C ILE A 20 7.64 -3.59 -2.20
N PRO A 21 6.73 -4.57 -2.35
CA PRO A 21 7.07 -5.91 -2.79
C PRO A 21 7.78 -5.95 -4.14
N GLN A 22 8.79 -6.80 -4.27
CA GLN A 22 9.55 -6.89 -5.51
C GLN A 22 8.68 -7.31 -6.71
N PHE A 23 7.65 -8.14 -6.51
CA PHE A 23 6.76 -8.52 -7.61
C PHE A 23 5.99 -7.33 -8.19
N ILE A 24 5.64 -6.32 -7.37
CA ILE A 24 5.07 -5.05 -7.85
C ILE A 24 6.14 -4.25 -8.59
N LEU A 25 7.34 -4.11 -8.02
CA LEU A 25 8.42 -3.34 -8.65
C LEU A 25 8.82 -3.89 -10.02
N ARG A 26 8.78 -5.20 -10.20
CA ARG A 26 9.06 -5.85 -11.50
C ARG A 26 8.08 -5.44 -12.59
N ASN A 27 6.86 -5.05 -12.26
CA ASN A 27 5.91 -4.54 -13.24
C ASN A 27 6.29 -3.14 -13.79
N PHE A 28 7.20 -2.43 -13.11
CA PHE A 28 7.72 -1.12 -13.50
C PHE A 28 9.11 -1.20 -14.13
N THR A 29 9.63 -2.39 -14.36
CA THR A 29 10.93 -2.56 -15.00
C THR A 29 10.85 -2.32 -16.52
N HIS A 30 11.91 -1.79 -17.08
CA HIS A 30 12.03 -1.65 -18.52
C HIS A 30 12.88 -2.77 -19.12
N ASN A 31 13.78 -3.40 -18.34
CA ASN A 31 14.70 -4.44 -18.79
C ASN A 31 15.33 -5.16 -17.59
N ASN A 32 15.43 -6.50 -17.62
CA ASN A 32 16.20 -7.35 -16.68
C ASN A 32 16.20 -6.89 -15.21
N ASP A 33 15.03 -6.75 -14.59
CA ASP A 33 14.86 -6.23 -13.22
C ASP A 33 15.39 -4.78 -13.01
N GLN A 34 15.64 -4.03 -14.08
CA GLN A 34 16.07 -2.64 -14.01
C GLN A 34 14.87 -1.69 -14.08
N ILE A 35 14.87 -0.67 -13.22
CA ILE A 35 13.84 0.32 -13.09
C ILE A 35 14.44 1.72 -13.22
N PHE A 36 13.79 2.61 -13.96
CA PHE A 36 14.15 4.03 -13.93
C PHE A 36 13.72 4.62 -12.59
N TYR A 37 14.65 5.31 -11.94
CA TYR A 37 14.45 5.88 -10.63
C TYR A 37 14.95 7.34 -10.63
N TRP A 38 14.03 8.26 -10.36
CA TRP A 38 14.40 9.62 -10.03
C TRP A 38 14.87 9.69 -8.59
N ASN A 39 16.13 10.04 -8.38
CA ASN A 39 16.71 10.21 -7.06
C ASN A 39 16.65 11.69 -6.67
N LYS A 40 15.81 12.02 -5.68
CA LYS A 40 15.60 13.38 -5.20
C LYS A 40 16.87 13.99 -4.60
N GLU A 41 17.69 13.21 -3.90
CA GLU A 41 18.91 13.69 -3.23
C GLU A 41 19.96 14.13 -4.24
N THR A 42 20.14 13.36 -5.32
CA THR A 42 21.13 13.66 -6.37
C THR A 42 20.55 14.48 -7.51
N SER A 43 19.23 14.64 -7.56
CA SER A 43 18.49 15.24 -8.69
C SER A 43 18.83 14.59 -10.04
N LYS A 44 18.98 13.26 -10.06
CA LYS A 44 19.35 12.51 -11.26
C LYS A 44 18.40 11.35 -11.53
N ILE A 45 18.24 11.04 -12.81
CA ILE A 45 17.65 9.78 -13.24
C ILE A 45 18.74 8.70 -13.15
N GLU A 46 18.42 7.63 -12.48
CA GLU A 46 19.30 6.48 -12.30
C GLU A 46 18.61 5.22 -12.82
N VAL A 47 19.38 4.29 -13.35
CA VAL A 47 18.90 2.94 -13.65
C VAL A 47 19.32 2.06 -12.48
N ARG A 48 18.36 1.53 -11.75
CA ARG A 48 18.60 0.72 -10.55
C ARG A 48 17.98 -0.66 -10.69
N ASN A 49 18.57 -1.64 -10.02
CA ASN A 49 17.92 -2.94 -9.87
C ASN A 49 16.80 -2.85 -8.83
N THR A 50 15.69 -3.54 -9.06
CA THR A 50 14.54 -3.59 -8.11
C THR A 50 14.95 -4.00 -6.70
N LYS A 51 16.01 -4.81 -6.56
CA LYS A 51 16.57 -5.22 -5.26
C LYS A 51 17.26 -4.09 -4.48
N SER A 52 17.49 -2.92 -5.10
CA SER A 52 18.21 -1.80 -4.48
C SER A 52 17.34 -0.58 -4.21
N VAL A 53 16.06 -0.61 -4.59
CA VAL A 53 15.09 0.46 -4.37
C VAL A 53 14.02 0.04 -3.36
N TYR A 54 13.40 1.00 -2.69
CA TYR A 54 12.25 0.80 -1.79
C TYR A 54 12.50 -0.26 -0.69
N MET A 55 13.71 -0.26 -0.16
CA MET A 55 14.12 -1.18 0.90
C MET A 55 14.75 -0.44 2.10
N VAL A 56 14.66 -1.06 3.26
CA VAL A 56 15.32 -0.64 4.49
C VAL A 56 16.07 -1.84 5.08
N LYS A 57 17.28 -1.61 5.57
CA LYS A 57 18.03 -2.67 6.26
C LYS A 57 17.34 -3.02 7.58
N ASN A 58 17.19 -4.31 7.84
CA ASN A 58 16.67 -4.85 9.11
C ASN A 58 15.31 -4.26 9.51
N LEU A 59 14.44 -3.96 8.53
CA LEU A 59 13.15 -3.31 8.82
C LEU A 59 12.28 -4.15 9.76
N TYR A 60 12.23 -5.47 9.55
CA TYR A 60 11.41 -6.43 10.30
C TYR A 60 12.23 -7.41 11.12
N ARG A 61 13.49 -7.12 11.40
CA ARG A 61 14.34 -7.98 12.22
C ARG A 61 13.86 -7.95 13.67
N ASP A 62 13.57 -9.14 14.23
CA ASP A 62 13.02 -9.32 15.57
C ASP A 62 13.90 -10.27 16.38
N GLU A 63 14.94 -9.72 17.01
CA GLU A 63 15.86 -10.50 17.85
C GLU A 63 15.27 -10.81 19.23
N LYS A 64 14.25 -10.05 19.64
CA LYS A 64 13.65 -10.18 20.96
C LYS A 64 12.70 -11.38 21.03
N ASN A 65 11.77 -11.48 20.10
CA ASN A 65 10.77 -12.53 20.07
C ASN A 65 11.28 -13.79 19.33
N HIS A 66 12.23 -13.61 18.40
CA HIS A 66 12.79 -14.69 17.58
C HIS A 66 14.33 -14.72 17.64
N PRO A 67 14.95 -14.98 18.82
CA PRO A 67 16.41 -14.92 18.97
C PRO A 67 17.16 -15.94 18.12
N THR A 68 16.53 -17.07 17.77
CA THR A 68 17.13 -18.12 16.94
C THR A 68 16.93 -17.89 15.43
N ASP A 69 15.94 -17.10 15.04
CA ASP A 69 15.63 -16.77 13.65
C ASP A 69 15.03 -15.36 13.55
N PRO A 70 15.84 -14.29 13.73
CA PRO A 70 15.35 -12.92 13.73
C PRO A 70 14.69 -12.46 12.41
N ALA A 71 14.81 -13.25 11.35
CA ALA A 71 14.23 -12.98 10.03
C ALA A 71 12.85 -13.64 9.80
N VAL A 72 12.23 -14.20 10.83
CA VAL A 72 10.93 -14.92 10.73
C VAL A 72 9.86 -14.08 10.04
N ILE A 73 9.71 -12.80 10.42
CA ILE A 73 8.69 -11.92 9.86
C ILE A 73 8.92 -11.70 8.35
N GLU A 74 10.17 -11.52 7.92
CA GLU A 74 10.49 -11.38 6.49
C GLU A 74 10.20 -12.67 5.70
N LYS A 75 10.47 -13.84 6.28
CA LYS A 75 10.13 -15.13 5.67
C LYS A 75 8.60 -15.30 5.52
N LYS A 76 7.83 -14.90 6.53
CA LYS A 76 6.37 -14.89 6.48
C LYS A 76 5.86 -13.93 5.38
N PHE A 77 6.45 -12.72 5.28
CA PHE A 77 6.14 -11.81 4.17
C PHE A 77 6.43 -12.45 2.82
N ALA A 78 7.60 -13.05 2.64
CA ALA A 78 7.95 -13.68 1.36
C ALA A 78 6.96 -14.79 0.95
N GLN A 79 6.51 -15.61 1.90
CA GLN A 79 5.50 -16.63 1.66
C GLN A 79 4.14 -16.02 1.29
N PHE A 80 3.69 -15.03 2.04
CA PHE A 80 2.41 -14.36 1.78
C PHE A 80 2.44 -13.60 0.45
N GLU A 81 3.51 -12.87 0.15
CA GLU A 81 3.73 -12.16 -1.10
C GLU A 81 3.77 -13.09 -2.32
N SER A 82 4.32 -14.29 -2.18
CA SER A 82 4.30 -15.29 -3.24
C SER A 82 2.86 -15.69 -3.60
N THR A 83 2.01 -15.90 -2.59
CA THR A 83 0.59 -16.20 -2.80
C THR A 83 -0.14 -15.03 -3.48
N ILE A 84 0.14 -13.82 -3.03
CA ILE A 84 -0.44 -12.60 -3.60
C ILE A 84 0.06 -12.34 -5.03
N ALA A 85 1.34 -12.56 -5.31
CA ALA A 85 1.90 -12.44 -6.66
C ALA A 85 1.18 -13.36 -7.65
N THR A 86 0.91 -14.60 -7.25
CA THR A 86 0.11 -15.55 -8.05
C THR A 86 -1.30 -15.02 -8.30
N LEU A 87 -1.97 -14.50 -7.26
CA LEU A 87 -3.30 -13.88 -7.39
C LEU A 87 -3.29 -12.71 -8.39
N PHE A 88 -2.27 -11.84 -8.33
CA PHE A 88 -2.15 -10.72 -9.27
C PHE A 88 -1.98 -11.20 -10.70
N GLN A 89 -1.11 -12.17 -10.96
CA GLN A 89 -0.84 -12.68 -12.31
C GLN A 89 -2.05 -13.43 -12.89
N GLU A 90 -2.71 -14.25 -12.10
CA GLU A 90 -3.79 -15.11 -12.60
C GLU A 90 -5.13 -14.40 -12.71
N LYS A 91 -5.42 -13.44 -11.80
CA LYS A 91 -6.76 -12.87 -11.62
C LYS A 91 -6.88 -11.37 -11.84
N ILE A 92 -5.79 -10.61 -11.82
CA ILE A 92 -5.84 -9.14 -11.81
C ILE A 92 -5.16 -8.55 -13.03
N ILE A 93 -3.86 -8.84 -13.25
CA ILE A 93 -3.11 -8.28 -14.38
C ILE A 93 -3.67 -8.83 -15.67
N ASP A 94 -3.89 -7.95 -16.65
CA ASP A 94 -4.47 -8.27 -17.98
C ASP A 94 -5.86 -8.90 -17.94
N LYS A 95 -6.59 -8.76 -16.83
CA LYS A 95 -7.98 -9.22 -16.69
C LYS A 95 -8.97 -8.05 -16.74
N ASN A 96 -10.03 -8.21 -17.51
CA ASN A 96 -11.16 -7.29 -17.51
C ASN A 96 -12.43 -8.03 -17.97
N PRO A 97 -13.38 -8.30 -17.07
CA PRO A 97 -13.42 -7.93 -15.68
C PRO A 97 -12.44 -8.74 -14.80
N ILE A 98 -12.05 -8.15 -13.66
CA ILE A 98 -11.35 -8.85 -12.57
C ILE A 98 -12.40 -9.57 -11.74
N VAL A 99 -12.22 -10.87 -11.53
CA VAL A 99 -13.17 -11.70 -10.79
C VAL A 99 -12.46 -12.39 -9.64
N LEU A 100 -12.87 -12.08 -8.42
CA LEU A 100 -12.30 -12.61 -7.20
C LEU A 100 -13.36 -13.33 -6.37
N THR A 101 -13.02 -14.48 -5.82
CA THR A 101 -13.80 -15.09 -4.75
C THR A 101 -13.69 -14.25 -3.48
N ARG A 102 -14.56 -14.50 -2.48
CA ARG A 102 -14.47 -13.82 -1.18
C ARG A 102 -13.10 -14.02 -0.54
N THR A 103 -12.61 -15.25 -0.51
CA THR A 103 -11.30 -15.57 0.08
C THR A 103 -10.15 -14.84 -0.63
N GLU A 104 -10.18 -14.77 -1.96
CA GLU A 104 -9.18 -14.01 -2.74
C GLU A 104 -9.27 -12.51 -2.45
N ASN A 105 -10.48 -11.97 -2.37
CA ASN A 105 -10.72 -10.56 -2.05
C ASN A 105 -10.25 -10.21 -0.63
N GLU A 106 -10.50 -11.06 0.34
CA GLU A 106 -10.06 -10.88 1.74
C GLU A 106 -8.53 -10.97 1.85
N LYS A 107 -7.90 -11.94 1.18
CA LYS A 107 -6.43 -12.02 1.09
C LYS A 107 -5.82 -10.77 0.47
N LEU A 108 -6.41 -10.26 -0.62
CA LEU A 108 -5.96 -9.02 -1.26
C LEU A 108 -6.09 -7.84 -0.31
N ARG A 109 -7.22 -7.69 0.38
CA ARG A 109 -7.42 -6.60 1.35
C ARG A 109 -6.46 -6.66 2.52
N ARG A 110 -6.18 -7.84 3.06
CA ARG A 110 -5.15 -8.06 4.09
C ARG A 110 -3.77 -7.61 3.59
N PHE A 111 -3.44 -7.97 2.37
CA PHE A 111 -2.18 -7.55 1.75
C PHE A 111 -2.08 -6.02 1.63
N LEU A 112 -3.12 -5.35 1.15
CA LEU A 112 -3.16 -3.90 1.02
C LEU A 112 -3.02 -3.19 2.38
N TYR A 113 -3.65 -3.74 3.42
CA TYR A 113 -3.46 -3.23 4.78
C TYR A 113 -2.01 -3.39 5.26
N LEU A 114 -1.42 -4.57 5.06
CA LEU A 114 -0.04 -4.81 5.43
C LEU A 114 0.93 -3.87 4.69
N LEU A 115 0.67 -3.52 3.42
CA LEU A 115 1.48 -2.54 2.69
C LEU A 115 1.49 -1.17 3.38
N SER A 116 0.35 -0.72 3.89
CA SER A 116 0.26 0.52 4.66
C SER A 116 0.97 0.39 6.01
N PHE A 117 0.74 -0.73 6.71
CA PHE A 117 1.19 -0.94 8.08
C PHE A 117 2.71 -1.17 8.19
N ARG A 118 3.32 -1.83 7.20
CA ARG A 118 4.75 -2.17 7.18
C ARG A 118 5.67 -1.07 6.66
N SER A 119 5.14 0.10 6.35
CA SER A 119 5.93 1.21 5.81
C SER A 119 6.96 1.75 6.80
N SER A 120 8.04 2.33 6.27
CA SER A 120 9.06 2.98 7.11
C SER A 120 8.52 4.15 7.92
N SER A 121 7.49 4.83 7.41
CA SER A 121 6.81 5.91 8.14
C SER A 121 5.99 5.38 9.31
N ARG A 122 5.33 4.22 9.15
CA ARG A 122 4.62 3.58 10.25
C ARG A 122 5.60 3.09 11.33
N LYS A 123 6.70 2.44 10.92
CA LYS A 123 7.78 2.09 11.88
C LYS A 123 8.26 3.31 12.66
N LYS A 124 8.50 4.44 11.98
CA LYS A 124 8.92 5.67 12.63
C LYS A 124 7.90 6.18 13.64
N GLN A 125 6.60 6.07 13.34
CA GLN A 125 5.54 6.44 14.28
C GLN A 125 5.62 5.64 15.58
N TYR A 126 5.92 4.33 15.50
CA TYR A 126 6.12 3.48 16.67
C TYR A 126 7.43 3.80 17.40
N ILE A 127 8.55 4.04 16.67
CA ILE A 127 9.83 4.47 17.29
C ILE A 127 9.64 5.76 18.11
N ASP A 128 8.97 6.74 17.54
CA ASP A 128 8.78 8.05 18.15
C ASP A 128 7.62 8.06 19.17
N ALA A 129 6.90 6.93 19.33
CA ALA A 129 5.64 6.83 20.08
C ALA A 129 4.67 7.98 19.73
N ASN A 130 4.64 8.34 18.43
CA ASN A 130 3.88 9.48 17.93
C ASN A 130 2.41 9.09 17.68
N PHE A 131 1.67 8.96 18.77
CA PHE A 131 0.25 8.68 18.81
C PHE A 131 -0.47 9.77 19.60
N ASP A 132 -1.75 9.97 19.31
CA ASP A 132 -2.60 10.77 20.18
C ASP A 132 -2.76 10.10 21.57
N GLU A 133 -3.14 10.87 22.58
CA GLU A 133 -3.19 10.39 23.95
C GLU A 133 -4.16 9.21 24.15
N ALA A 134 -5.31 9.22 23.46
CA ALA A 134 -6.27 8.12 23.56
C ALA A 134 -5.71 6.82 22.96
N THR A 135 -5.02 6.93 21.82
CA THR A 135 -4.31 5.79 21.21
C THR A 135 -3.19 5.29 22.10
N LYS A 136 -2.39 6.17 22.71
CA LYS A 136 -1.35 5.77 23.68
C LYS A 136 -1.91 5.02 24.88
N GLU A 137 -3.01 5.51 25.44
CA GLU A 137 -3.69 4.83 26.56
C GLU A 137 -4.11 3.41 26.19
N HIS A 138 -4.66 3.24 24.98
CA HIS A 138 -5.02 1.91 24.51
C HIS A 138 -3.80 1.01 24.23
N LEU A 139 -2.75 1.56 23.61
CA LEU A 139 -1.54 0.80 23.30
C LEU A 139 -0.76 0.41 24.55
N SER A 140 -0.79 1.23 25.61
CA SER A 140 -0.06 0.96 26.86
C SER A 140 -0.38 -0.40 27.50
N LYS A 141 -1.56 -0.95 27.22
CA LYS A 141 -1.98 -2.29 27.67
C LYS A 141 -1.23 -3.44 26.99
N TYR A 142 -0.63 -3.16 25.83
CA TYR A 142 0.03 -4.17 24.97
C TYR A 142 1.54 -3.92 24.85
N VAL A 143 2.00 -2.73 25.22
CA VAL A 143 3.43 -2.36 25.20
C VAL A 143 4.10 -2.89 26.46
N VAL A 144 5.23 -3.57 26.28
CA VAL A 144 6.05 -4.08 27.39
C VAL A 144 7.30 -3.25 27.50
N ASN A 145 7.58 -2.66 28.68
CA ASN A 145 8.76 -1.82 28.94
C ASN A 145 8.90 -0.63 27.96
N ASP A 146 7.81 0.01 27.60
CA ASP A 146 7.77 1.12 26.64
C ASP A 146 8.34 0.80 25.24
N ASP A 147 8.43 -0.49 24.89
CA ASP A 147 8.96 -0.96 23.61
C ASP A 147 7.85 -1.03 22.55
N TYR A 148 7.55 0.10 21.93
CA TYR A 148 6.56 0.19 20.86
C TYR A 148 7.02 -0.52 19.58
N ILE A 149 8.32 -0.70 19.36
CA ILE A 149 8.82 -1.46 18.20
C ILE A 149 8.50 -2.94 18.34
N ASP A 150 8.67 -3.49 19.53
CA ASP A 150 8.26 -4.85 19.83
C ASP A 150 6.77 -5.05 19.55
N LEU A 151 5.92 -4.11 19.99
CA LEU A 151 4.50 -4.16 19.70
C LEU A 151 4.24 -4.17 18.17
N TRP A 152 4.87 -3.26 17.42
CA TRP A 152 4.69 -3.17 15.96
C TRP A 152 5.09 -4.46 15.24
N LEU A 153 6.18 -5.10 15.62
CA LEU A 153 6.64 -6.36 15.04
C LEU A 153 5.67 -7.52 15.34
N ARG A 154 5.21 -7.63 16.60
CA ARG A 154 4.20 -8.63 16.99
C ARG A 154 2.87 -8.43 16.26
N GLU A 155 2.46 -7.20 16.05
CA GLU A 155 1.25 -6.87 15.32
C GLU A 155 1.36 -7.25 13.83
N ILE A 156 2.49 -6.96 13.17
CA ILE A 156 2.75 -7.43 11.79
C ILE A 156 2.65 -8.94 11.73
N GLU A 157 3.33 -9.64 12.64
CA GLU A 157 3.36 -11.10 12.68
C GLU A 157 1.95 -11.66 12.88
N THR A 158 1.20 -11.11 13.81
CA THR A 158 -0.19 -11.51 14.05
C THR A 158 -1.06 -11.39 12.80
N ILE A 159 -0.94 -10.27 12.06
CA ILE A 159 -1.71 -10.09 10.81
C ILE A 159 -1.26 -11.09 9.74
N LEU A 160 0.02 -11.40 9.66
CA LEU A 160 0.55 -12.39 8.71
C LEU A 160 0.05 -13.81 9.02
N ASP A 161 -0.07 -14.16 10.30
CA ASP A 161 -0.49 -15.49 10.76
C ASP A 161 -2.02 -15.69 10.77
N THR A 162 -2.79 -14.62 10.60
CA THR A 162 -4.25 -14.69 10.66
C THR A 162 -4.83 -14.98 9.27
N ASP A 163 -5.49 -16.10 9.10
CA ASP A 163 -6.18 -16.45 7.84
C ASP A 163 -7.56 -15.83 7.74
N ASP A 164 -8.28 -15.70 8.85
CA ASP A 164 -9.59 -15.06 8.94
C ASP A 164 -9.49 -13.79 9.79
N TYR A 165 -9.78 -12.62 9.18
CA TYR A 165 -9.74 -11.34 9.90
C TYR A 165 -10.83 -11.22 10.99
N HIS A 166 -11.89 -12.03 10.93
CA HIS A 166 -12.87 -12.09 12.04
C HIS A 166 -12.23 -12.61 13.32
N ASP A 167 -11.19 -13.46 13.20
CA ASP A 167 -10.45 -13.95 14.35
C ASP A 167 -9.65 -12.84 15.04
N LEU A 168 -9.17 -11.84 14.27
CA LEU A 168 -8.48 -10.67 14.84
C LEU A 168 -9.39 -9.81 15.70
N GLN A 169 -10.66 -9.69 15.36
CA GLN A 169 -11.61 -8.89 16.14
C GLN A 169 -11.87 -9.45 17.54
N ASN A 170 -11.81 -10.78 17.66
CA ASN A 170 -12.12 -11.51 18.88
C ASN A 170 -10.86 -11.93 19.64
N ASN A 171 -9.66 -11.58 19.17
CA ASN A 171 -8.40 -11.93 19.79
C ASN A 171 -7.95 -10.83 20.76
N ASP A 172 -8.06 -11.07 22.05
CA ASP A 172 -7.67 -10.13 23.11
C ASP A 172 -6.16 -9.88 23.18
N ASN A 173 -5.35 -10.73 22.56
CA ASN A 173 -3.90 -10.55 22.46
C ASN A 173 -3.50 -9.54 21.37
N VAL A 174 -4.44 -9.17 20.48
CA VAL A 174 -4.23 -8.17 19.44
C VAL A 174 -4.62 -6.80 19.97
N SER A 175 -3.79 -5.79 19.75
CA SER A 175 -4.09 -4.45 20.21
C SER A 175 -5.43 -3.95 19.64
N TRP A 176 -6.13 -3.16 20.43
CA TRP A 176 -7.37 -2.51 20.00
C TRP A 176 -7.14 -1.66 18.75
N THR A 177 -5.99 -1.02 18.62
CA THR A 177 -5.63 -0.19 17.45
C THR A 177 -5.60 -1.03 16.18
N ILE A 178 -4.97 -2.21 16.20
CA ILE A 178 -4.98 -3.10 15.03
C ILE A 178 -6.38 -3.59 14.72
N ARG A 179 -7.11 -4.04 15.73
CA ARG A 179 -8.49 -4.49 15.53
C ARG A 179 -9.35 -3.40 14.89
N THR A 180 -9.20 -2.16 15.35
CA THR A 180 -9.97 -1.01 14.85
C THR A 180 -9.45 -0.53 13.50
N ASP A 181 -8.15 -0.34 13.34
CA ASP A 181 -7.53 0.12 12.08
C ASP A 181 -7.78 -0.90 10.96
N PHE A 182 -7.54 -2.18 11.24
CA PHE A 182 -7.73 -3.23 10.24
C PHE A 182 -9.20 -3.37 9.83
N TRP A 183 -10.11 -3.35 10.81
CA TRP A 183 -11.53 -3.37 10.54
C TRP A 183 -12.01 -2.15 9.77
N SER A 184 -11.57 -0.96 10.16
CA SER A 184 -11.89 0.28 9.44
C SER A 184 -11.39 0.25 8.01
N HIS A 185 -10.18 -0.30 7.79
CA HIS A 185 -9.63 -0.47 6.46
C HIS A 185 -10.44 -1.46 5.61
N LEU A 186 -10.91 -2.56 6.21
CA LEU A 186 -11.72 -3.56 5.51
C LEU A 186 -13.14 -3.11 5.27
N SER A 187 -13.81 -2.51 6.26
CA SER A 187 -15.23 -2.13 6.21
C SER A 187 -15.45 -0.70 5.72
N GLY A 188 -14.50 0.20 5.99
CA GLY A 188 -14.59 1.62 5.65
C GLY A 188 -14.21 1.97 4.22
N TYR A 189 -13.68 1.02 3.45
CA TYR A 189 -13.23 1.24 2.07
C TYR A 189 -13.80 0.21 1.11
N TYR A 190 -14.08 0.66 -0.11
CA TYR A 190 -14.37 -0.22 -1.24
C TYR A 190 -13.26 -0.14 -2.28
N MET A 191 -13.04 -1.24 -3.00
CA MET A 191 -11.99 -1.37 -4.00
C MET A 191 -12.47 -0.92 -5.38
N THR A 192 -11.58 -0.21 -6.12
CA THR A 192 -11.73 0.05 -7.55
C THR A 192 -10.43 -0.23 -8.27
N PHE A 193 -10.54 -0.60 -9.55
CA PHE A 193 -9.40 -0.73 -10.44
C PHE A 193 -9.53 0.30 -11.55
N VAL A 194 -8.44 1.01 -11.81
CA VAL A 194 -8.39 2.07 -12.81
C VAL A 194 -7.20 1.86 -13.74
N ALA A 195 -7.38 2.22 -15.00
CA ALA A 195 -6.33 2.18 -16.00
C ALA A 195 -6.23 3.53 -16.71
N PRO A 196 -5.03 4.01 -17.02
CA PRO A 196 -4.80 5.31 -17.63
C PRO A 196 -5.11 5.28 -19.14
N ARG A 197 -5.32 6.48 -19.70
CA ARG A 197 -5.31 6.72 -21.15
C ARG A 197 -4.16 7.65 -21.46
N GLY A 198 -3.20 7.17 -22.25
CA GLY A 198 -2.11 7.99 -22.78
C GLY A 198 -0.96 8.32 -21.82
N GLN A 199 -1.13 8.12 -20.53
CA GLN A 199 -0.11 8.30 -19.50
C GLN A 199 0.13 7.00 -18.73
N ASP A 200 1.19 6.95 -17.92
CA ASP A 200 1.47 5.85 -16.99
C ASP A 200 1.34 6.35 -15.55
N PHE A 201 1.05 5.43 -14.64
CA PHE A 201 1.18 5.68 -13.21
C PHE A 201 2.65 5.60 -12.80
N ILE A 202 3.03 6.44 -11.86
CA ILE A 202 4.33 6.37 -11.18
C ILE A 202 4.21 5.60 -9.87
N ILE A 203 5.35 5.09 -9.38
CA ILE A 203 5.44 4.49 -8.06
C ILE A 203 6.44 5.29 -7.20
N GLY A 204 5.96 5.88 -6.11
CA GLY A 204 6.76 6.66 -5.17
C GLY A 204 7.25 5.83 -3.99
N ASP A 205 8.15 6.40 -3.19
CA ASP A 205 8.65 5.79 -1.96
C ASP A 205 7.70 5.92 -0.76
N ILE A 206 6.56 6.56 -0.93
CA ILE A 206 5.39 6.46 -0.06
C ILE A 206 4.37 5.56 -0.76
N TYR A 207 4.11 4.40 -0.15
CA TYR A 207 3.26 3.36 -0.73
C TYR A 207 2.43 2.68 0.37
N PRO A 208 1.11 2.70 0.30
CA PRO A 208 0.30 3.41 -0.70
C PRO A 208 0.46 4.93 -0.62
N THR A 209 0.25 5.60 -1.75
CA THR A 209 0.03 7.04 -1.74
C THR A 209 -1.36 7.33 -1.23
N THR A 210 -1.52 8.37 -0.44
CA THR A 210 -2.82 8.76 0.11
C THR A 210 -3.05 10.25 -0.05
N GLU A 211 -4.29 10.63 -0.24
CA GLU A 211 -4.71 12.00 -0.07
C GLU A 211 -5.06 12.23 1.39
N ILE A 212 -4.54 13.32 1.97
CA ILE A 212 -4.81 13.68 3.35
C ILE A 212 -5.74 14.88 3.35
N PHE A 213 -6.90 14.72 3.95
CA PHE A 213 -7.89 15.78 4.07
C PHE A 213 -8.07 16.16 5.55
N PRO A 214 -7.59 17.35 5.99
CA PRO A 214 -7.80 17.79 7.36
C PRO A 214 -9.28 18.14 7.57
N ILE A 215 -9.92 17.48 8.53
CA ILE A 215 -11.36 17.66 8.81
C ILE A 215 -11.60 18.91 9.68
N GLY A 216 -10.55 19.54 10.22
CA GLY A 216 -10.66 20.75 11.04
C GLY A 216 -11.21 20.51 12.47
N ILE A 217 -11.57 19.27 12.81
CA ILE A 217 -12.06 18.88 14.14
C ILE A 217 -10.96 18.06 14.82
N ASN A 218 -10.45 18.52 15.94
CA ASN A 218 -9.42 17.83 16.75
C ASN A 218 -8.17 17.38 15.98
N ASN A 219 -7.75 18.13 14.95
CA ASN A 219 -6.66 17.76 14.05
C ASN A 219 -6.81 16.39 13.36
N ALA A 220 -8.05 15.89 13.28
CA ALA A 220 -8.31 14.64 12.60
C ALA A 220 -8.11 14.77 11.09
N ASN A 221 -7.55 13.74 10.49
CA ASN A 221 -7.37 13.63 9.04
C ASN A 221 -8.30 12.56 8.47
N LEU A 222 -8.93 12.88 7.36
CA LEU A 222 -9.62 11.89 6.54
C LEU A 222 -8.65 11.44 5.44
N TYR A 223 -8.62 10.13 5.21
CA TYR A 223 -7.89 9.50 4.12
C TYR A 223 -8.91 8.97 3.10
N PRO A 224 -9.34 9.81 2.15
CA PRO A 224 -10.43 9.44 1.25
C PRO A 224 -10.05 8.29 0.32
N HIS A 225 -8.77 8.21 -0.04
CA HIS A 225 -8.27 7.26 -1.00
C HIS A 225 -6.90 6.75 -0.61
N LEU A 226 -6.69 5.42 -0.79
CA LEU A 226 -5.38 4.80 -0.71
C LEU A 226 -5.07 4.22 -2.09
N MET A 227 -4.00 4.70 -2.70
CA MET A 227 -3.64 4.43 -4.09
C MET A 227 -2.47 3.48 -4.18
N PHE A 228 -2.66 2.37 -4.87
CA PHE A 228 -1.70 1.31 -5.07
C PHE A 228 -1.42 1.12 -6.56
N PRO A 229 -0.43 1.82 -7.15
CA PRO A 229 0.04 1.52 -8.50
C PRO A 229 0.55 0.08 -8.56
N ILE A 230 -0.08 -0.77 -9.37
CA ILE A 230 0.26 -2.20 -9.51
C ILE A 230 1.16 -2.43 -10.71
N THR A 231 0.82 -1.79 -11.82
CA THR A 231 1.61 -1.71 -13.04
C THR A 231 1.58 -0.27 -13.55
N PRO A 232 2.39 0.14 -14.53
CA PRO A 232 2.29 1.47 -15.12
C PRO A 232 0.91 1.80 -15.68
N ASP A 233 0.13 0.79 -16.04
CA ASP A 233 -1.20 0.91 -16.65
C ASP A 233 -2.35 0.36 -15.80
N LEU A 234 -2.11 0.01 -14.55
CA LEU A 234 -3.12 -0.46 -13.60
C LEU A 234 -2.86 0.05 -12.18
N MET A 235 -3.84 0.71 -11.61
CA MET A 235 -3.84 1.13 -10.21
C MET A 235 -5.06 0.55 -9.49
N LEU A 236 -4.85 0.04 -8.29
CA LEU A 236 -5.90 -0.29 -7.34
C LEU A 236 -6.08 0.90 -6.39
N ILE A 237 -7.33 1.29 -6.17
CA ILE A 237 -7.66 2.36 -5.24
C ILE A 237 -8.66 1.83 -4.21
N LEU A 238 -8.34 2.01 -2.94
CA LEU A 238 -9.30 1.87 -1.86
C LEU A 238 -9.94 3.23 -1.62
N ASN A 239 -11.24 3.31 -1.84
CA ASN A 239 -12.01 4.53 -1.66
C ASN A 239 -12.84 4.42 -0.39
N HIS A 240 -12.82 5.44 0.44
CA HIS A 240 -13.65 5.48 1.64
C HIS A 240 -15.14 5.39 1.27
N ILE A 241 -15.91 4.62 2.03
CA ILE A 241 -17.34 4.36 1.74
C ILE A 241 -18.19 5.62 1.68
N GLY A 242 -17.80 6.69 2.37
CA GLY A 242 -18.44 7.99 2.29
C GLY A 242 -18.49 8.60 0.87
N PHE A 243 -17.65 8.11 -0.04
CA PHE A 243 -17.62 8.53 -1.46
C PHE A 243 -18.49 7.67 -2.37
N LYS A 244 -19.17 6.64 -1.86
CA LYS A 244 -20.15 5.93 -2.66
C LYS A 244 -21.29 6.88 -3.04
N PRO A 245 -21.70 6.91 -4.32
CA PRO A 245 -22.80 7.79 -4.77
C PRO A 245 -24.11 7.61 -3.98
N GLU A 246 -24.34 6.40 -3.45
CA GLU A 246 -25.54 6.05 -2.69
C GLU A 246 -25.49 6.55 -1.24
N THR A 247 -24.30 6.77 -0.68
CA THR A 247 -24.09 7.24 0.69
C THR A 247 -23.87 8.75 0.78
N ASN A 248 -23.54 9.41 -0.33
CA ASN A 248 -23.21 10.85 -0.39
C ASN A 248 -24.42 11.78 -0.22
N LYS A 249 -25.62 11.27 -0.08
CA LYS A 249 -26.80 12.09 0.14
C LYS A 249 -26.71 12.75 1.53
N GLY A 250 -26.05 13.90 1.59
CA GLY A 250 -25.97 14.74 2.78
C GLY A 250 -24.58 15.01 3.38
N LEU A 251 -23.50 14.51 2.81
CA LEU A 251 -22.15 14.84 3.24
C LEU A 251 -21.57 15.98 2.39
N LEU A 252 -21.99 17.19 2.67
CA LEU A 252 -21.58 18.43 1.97
C LEU A 252 -20.07 18.67 1.90
N MET A 253 -19.27 17.99 2.72
CA MET A 253 -17.81 18.13 2.72
C MET A 253 -17.12 17.42 1.55
N LEU A 254 -17.81 16.53 0.85
CA LEU A 254 -17.24 15.69 -0.21
C LEU A 254 -17.45 16.23 -1.61
N ASP A 255 -18.33 17.25 -1.77
CA ASP A 255 -18.63 17.87 -3.07
C ASP A 255 -17.41 18.59 -3.69
N ASN A 256 -16.43 18.98 -2.88
CA ASN A 256 -15.21 19.64 -3.33
C ASN A 256 -14.08 18.66 -3.77
N MET A 257 -14.29 17.36 -3.64
CA MET A 257 -13.30 16.34 -4.03
C MET A 257 -13.61 15.82 -5.44
N VAL A 258 -13.62 16.72 -6.40
CA VAL A 258 -14.16 16.52 -7.76
C VAL A 258 -13.44 15.42 -8.54
N ALA A 259 -12.14 15.25 -8.38
CA ALA A 259 -11.37 14.28 -9.16
C ALA A 259 -11.79 12.83 -8.87
N PHE A 260 -12.06 12.50 -7.63
CA PHE A 260 -12.40 11.12 -7.21
C PHE A 260 -13.88 10.76 -7.38
N SER A 261 -14.78 11.72 -7.47
CA SER A 261 -16.19 11.45 -7.78
C SER A 261 -16.37 10.78 -9.15
N ARG A 262 -15.39 10.89 -10.03
CA ARG A 262 -15.34 10.25 -11.35
C ARG A 262 -14.86 8.79 -11.27
N ILE A 263 -14.12 8.41 -10.22
CA ILE A 263 -13.65 7.05 -9.99
C ILE A 263 -14.76 6.26 -9.32
N LYS A 264 -15.80 5.94 -10.09
CA LYS A 264 -16.91 5.15 -9.58
C LYS A 264 -16.45 3.72 -9.36
N GLY A 265 -16.49 3.26 -8.11
CA GLY A 265 -16.26 1.87 -7.77
C GLY A 265 -17.29 0.97 -8.45
N ASN A 266 -16.80 -0.02 -9.16
CA ASN A 266 -17.63 -1.01 -9.85
C ASN A 266 -17.47 -2.40 -9.24
N ALA A 267 -17.42 -2.50 -7.91
CA ALA A 267 -17.55 -3.79 -7.28
C ALA A 267 -19.04 -4.19 -7.34
N ILE A 268 -19.35 -5.21 -8.09
CA ILE A 268 -20.68 -5.80 -8.13
C ILE A 268 -20.60 -7.06 -7.27
N VAL A 269 -21.30 -7.03 -6.14
CA VAL A 269 -21.60 -8.28 -5.43
C VAL A 269 -22.72 -8.93 -6.22
N PRO A 270 -22.57 -10.18 -6.69
CA PRO A 270 -23.63 -10.85 -7.42
C PRO A 270 -24.92 -10.88 -6.60
N PRO A 271 -26.10 -10.75 -7.23
CA PRO A 271 -27.39 -10.79 -6.55
C PRO A 271 -27.64 -12.09 -5.78
N ASN A 272 -26.80 -13.11 -5.98
CA ASN A 272 -26.85 -14.41 -5.32
C ASN A 272 -25.86 -14.55 -4.15
N ALA A 273 -25.28 -13.47 -3.63
CA ALA A 273 -24.45 -13.55 -2.44
C ALA A 273 -25.23 -14.25 -1.31
N LYS A 274 -24.85 -15.48 -1.01
CA LYS A 274 -25.52 -16.28 0.01
C LYS A 274 -24.95 -15.92 1.37
N TYR A 275 -25.77 -15.36 2.22
CA TYR A 275 -25.44 -15.21 3.64
C TYR A 275 -25.65 -16.56 4.32
N LYS A 276 -24.62 -17.06 5.00
CA LYS A 276 -24.80 -18.17 5.93
C LYS A 276 -25.58 -17.71 7.17
N VAL A 277 -26.16 -18.68 7.86
CA VAL A 277 -26.86 -18.48 9.13
C VAL A 277 -26.08 -17.51 10.02
N GLN A 278 -26.74 -16.49 10.56
CA GLN A 278 -26.18 -15.41 11.38
C GLN A 278 -25.43 -14.29 10.61
N GLY A 279 -25.74 -14.06 9.34
CA GLY A 279 -25.18 -12.93 8.59
C GLY A 279 -23.75 -13.12 8.11
N LYS A 280 -23.15 -14.30 8.26
CA LYS A 280 -21.84 -14.61 7.67
C LYS A 280 -21.98 -14.76 6.16
N LEU A 281 -21.14 -14.05 5.45
CA LEU A 281 -21.07 -14.10 4.00
C LEU A 281 -20.51 -15.47 3.53
N SER A 282 -20.91 -15.93 2.34
CA SER A 282 -20.43 -17.19 1.81
C SER A 282 -18.99 -17.06 1.26
N PRO A 283 -18.11 -18.04 1.53
CA PRO A 283 -16.81 -18.12 0.85
C PRO A 283 -16.90 -18.20 -0.67
N GLU A 284 -18.06 -18.67 -1.18
CA GLU A 284 -18.35 -18.83 -2.62
C GLU A 284 -18.81 -17.53 -3.28
N ASP A 285 -19.00 -16.45 -2.51
CA ASP A 285 -19.36 -15.15 -3.09
C ASP A 285 -18.28 -14.68 -4.07
N ILE A 286 -18.72 -14.13 -5.18
CA ILE A 286 -17.85 -13.63 -6.25
C ILE A 286 -17.96 -12.12 -6.33
N TYR A 287 -16.81 -11.45 -6.40
CA TYR A 287 -16.70 -10.01 -6.62
C TYR A 287 -16.20 -9.76 -8.03
N THR A 288 -16.96 -9.00 -8.79
CA THR A 288 -16.59 -8.62 -10.17
C THR A 288 -16.26 -7.15 -10.22
N TYR A 289 -15.04 -6.84 -10.65
CA TYR A 289 -14.57 -5.46 -10.80
C TYR A 289 -14.32 -5.17 -12.27
N ARG A 290 -14.92 -4.10 -12.77
CA ARG A 290 -14.59 -3.53 -14.08
C ARG A 290 -13.45 -2.54 -13.91
N ILE A 291 -12.52 -2.53 -14.88
CA ILE A 291 -11.47 -1.53 -14.90
C ILE A 291 -12.01 -0.24 -15.50
N ASN A 292 -12.00 0.84 -14.72
CA ASN A 292 -12.39 2.16 -15.17
C ASN A 292 -11.24 2.80 -15.94
N LYS A 293 -11.50 3.23 -17.18
CA LYS A 293 -10.52 3.99 -17.96
C LYS A 293 -10.56 5.48 -17.55
N LEU A 294 -9.46 5.96 -17.03
CA LEU A 294 -9.31 7.35 -16.61
C LEU A 294 -8.92 8.25 -17.79
N TYR A 295 -9.41 9.48 -17.78
CA TYR A 295 -8.90 10.52 -18.66
C TYR A 295 -7.50 10.97 -18.23
N SER A 296 -6.77 11.62 -19.14
CA SER A 296 -5.40 12.07 -18.88
C SER A 296 -5.30 12.99 -17.66
N GLU A 297 -6.26 13.88 -17.48
CA GLU A 297 -6.35 14.81 -16.35
C GLU A 297 -6.47 14.08 -15.00
N ASP A 298 -7.27 13.00 -14.95
CA ASP A 298 -7.42 12.20 -13.73
C ASP A 298 -6.11 11.45 -13.40
N VAL A 299 -5.42 10.91 -14.42
CA VAL A 299 -4.11 10.26 -14.25
C VAL A 299 -3.07 11.25 -13.78
N THR A 300 -3.02 12.44 -14.40
CA THR A 300 -2.15 13.53 -13.96
C THR A 300 -2.39 13.86 -12.50
N TYR A 301 -3.64 14.02 -12.08
CA TYR A 301 -3.98 14.31 -10.69
C TYR A 301 -3.47 13.22 -9.73
N LEU A 302 -3.68 11.94 -10.04
CA LEU A 302 -3.18 10.83 -9.21
C LEU A 302 -1.65 10.82 -9.12
N ASN A 303 -0.98 11.09 -10.23
CA ASN A 303 0.47 11.22 -10.26
C ASN A 303 0.95 12.45 -9.46
N LEU A 304 0.23 13.59 -9.50
CA LEU A 304 0.54 14.76 -8.69
C LEU A 304 0.53 14.44 -7.18
N LEU A 305 -0.47 13.68 -6.72
CA LEU A 305 -0.52 13.24 -5.32
C LEU A 305 0.71 12.40 -4.97
N SER A 306 1.08 11.46 -5.85
CA SER A 306 2.28 10.64 -5.65
C SER A 306 3.56 11.47 -5.64
N LEU A 307 3.73 12.41 -6.59
CA LEU A 307 4.87 13.32 -6.68
C LEU A 307 5.00 14.22 -5.44
N ASN A 308 3.87 14.65 -4.88
CA ASN A 308 3.85 15.47 -3.67
C ASN A 308 4.38 14.74 -2.43
N GLU A 309 4.12 13.44 -2.32
CA GLU A 309 4.50 12.61 -1.18
C GLU A 309 5.94 12.07 -1.27
N VAL A 310 6.60 12.15 -2.43
CA VAL A 310 7.97 11.64 -2.63
C VAL A 310 8.95 12.23 -1.61
N ARG A 311 9.66 11.36 -0.90
CA ARG A 311 10.70 11.72 0.07
C ARG A 311 12.11 11.51 -0.48
N LYS A 312 12.36 10.35 -1.09
CA LYS A 312 13.68 9.96 -1.62
C LYS A 312 13.70 9.87 -3.14
N GLY A 313 12.60 9.41 -3.74
CA GLY A 313 12.50 9.27 -5.17
C GLY A 313 11.26 8.51 -5.63
N PHE A 314 11.09 8.43 -6.92
CA PHE A 314 10.02 7.70 -7.56
C PHE A 314 10.54 6.94 -8.79
N SER A 315 9.77 5.93 -9.20
CA SER A 315 10.08 5.12 -10.39
C SER A 315 8.96 5.21 -11.42
N TYR A 316 9.35 5.00 -12.66
CA TYR A 316 8.50 5.01 -13.84
C TYR A 316 9.06 4.05 -14.90
N THR A 317 8.24 3.71 -15.90
CA THR A 317 8.67 2.83 -17.01
C THR A 317 9.09 3.63 -18.23
N ASN A 318 8.32 4.65 -18.59
CA ASN A 318 8.58 5.51 -19.74
C ASN A 318 8.39 6.97 -19.36
N ILE A 319 9.44 7.76 -19.53
CA ILE A 319 9.43 9.17 -19.16
C ILE A 319 8.42 9.99 -19.99
N ASP A 320 8.29 9.70 -21.28
CA ASP A 320 7.38 10.42 -22.18
C ASP A 320 5.91 10.26 -21.76
N ARG A 321 5.60 9.17 -21.04
CA ARG A 321 4.24 8.89 -20.55
C ARG A 321 3.94 9.47 -19.16
N VAL A 322 4.94 10.02 -18.46
CA VAL A 322 4.77 10.63 -17.14
C VAL A 322 5.20 12.10 -17.09
N ILE A 323 5.89 12.57 -18.12
CA ILE A 323 6.48 13.92 -18.14
C ILE A 323 5.43 15.04 -18.01
N GLU A 324 4.24 14.86 -18.57
CA GLU A 324 3.17 15.84 -18.46
C GLU A 324 2.70 16.00 -17.01
N SER A 325 2.56 14.90 -16.27
CA SER A 325 2.27 14.95 -14.83
C SER A 325 3.35 15.70 -14.04
N ILE A 326 4.62 15.51 -14.41
CA ILE A 326 5.76 16.16 -13.74
C ILE A 326 5.77 17.67 -14.03
N LYS A 327 5.54 18.07 -15.29
CA LYS A 327 5.43 19.48 -15.70
C LYS A 327 4.25 20.18 -15.02
N GLU A 328 3.09 19.52 -14.99
CA GLU A 328 1.90 20.05 -14.33
C GLU A 328 2.14 20.22 -12.83
N TYR A 329 2.77 19.26 -12.15
CA TYR A 329 3.16 19.40 -10.75
C TYR A 329 4.08 20.61 -10.54
N GLN A 330 5.05 20.82 -11.42
CA GLN A 330 6.03 21.90 -11.27
C GLN A 330 5.40 23.27 -11.51
N SER A 331 4.47 23.39 -12.47
CA SER A 331 3.80 24.63 -12.82
C SER A 331 2.63 24.97 -11.87
N ASN A 332 1.85 23.97 -11.50
CA ASN A 332 0.62 24.11 -10.71
C ASN A 332 0.51 23.00 -9.65
N PRO A 333 1.34 23.04 -8.60
CA PRO A 333 1.34 22.01 -7.59
C PRO A 333 0.01 21.97 -6.85
N VAL A 334 -0.49 20.78 -6.62
CA VAL A 334 -1.55 20.54 -5.64
C VAL A 334 -1.06 21.13 -4.32
N THR A 335 -1.75 22.16 -3.85
CA THR A 335 -1.38 22.88 -2.64
C THR A 335 -1.57 21.99 -1.42
N SER A 336 -0.56 21.23 -1.06
CA SER A 336 -0.43 20.73 0.29
C SER A 336 0.29 21.80 1.11
N LYS A 337 -0.07 21.94 2.37
CA LYS A 337 0.65 22.79 3.35
C LYS A 337 2.07 22.28 3.64
N TYR A 338 2.47 21.18 3.01
CA TYR A 338 3.73 20.47 3.21
C TYR A 338 4.68 20.72 2.05
N ASN A 339 5.97 20.70 2.33
CA ASN A 339 7.08 21.04 1.46
C ASN A 339 6.87 20.58 0.01
N LYS A 340 6.78 21.54 -0.89
CA LYS A 340 6.73 21.34 -2.33
C LYS A 340 8.02 20.67 -2.79
N ASN A 341 7.90 19.56 -3.49
CA ASN A 341 9.01 18.94 -4.17
C ASN A 341 9.38 19.75 -5.42
N ASP A 342 10.66 19.82 -5.76
CA ASP A 342 11.17 20.49 -6.95
C ASP A 342 11.68 19.45 -7.96
N TYR A 343 11.11 19.46 -9.16
CA TYR A 343 11.46 18.58 -10.28
C TYR A 343 12.05 19.34 -11.47
N SER A 344 12.44 20.62 -11.29
CA SER A 344 13.02 21.44 -12.37
C SER A 344 14.23 20.78 -13.02
N ALA A 345 15.15 20.24 -12.22
CA ALA A 345 16.31 19.53 -12.73
C ALA A 345 15.95 18.27 -13.55
N LEU A 346 14.86 17.57 -13.21
CA LEU A 346 14.38 16.45 -14.01
C LEU A 346 13.89 16.92 -15.38
N ILE A 347 13.12 18.00 -15.42
CA ILE A 347 12.60 18.57 -16.67
C ILE A 347 13.73 19.11 -17.56
N GLU A 348 14.75 19.73 -16.96
CA GLU A 348 15.90 20.25 -17.68
C GLU A 348 16.76 19.14 -18.31
N ASN A 349 16.95 18.03 -17.61
CA ASN A 349 17.69 16.86 -18.10
C ASN A 349 16.99 16.13 -19.26
N LEU A 350 15.74 16.49 -19.57
CA LEU A 350 14.96 15.88 -20.64
C LEU A 350 14.83 16.77 -21.88
N LYS A 351 15.41 17.99 -21.84
CA LYS A 351 15.54 18.89 -23.00
C LYS A 351 16.78 18.54 -23.81
#